data_1a7cd857c7eb81a386cf6ea54e2fa0f5
#
_entry.id   1a7cd857c7eb81a386cf6ea54e2fa0f5
#
_cell.length_a   1.000
_cell.length_b   1.000
_cell.length_c   1.000
_cell.angle_alpha   90.00
_cell.angle_beta   90.00
_cell.angle_gamma   90.00
#
_symmetry.space_group_name_H-M   'P 1'
#
loop_
_entity.id
_entity.type
_entity.pdbx_description
1 polymer ?
#
loop_
_entity_poly.entity_id
_entity_poly.type
_entity_poly.pdbx_seq_one_letter_code
_entity_poly.pdbx_strand_id
1 'polypeptide(L)' 'MDELTMITRLQKDLKESYQQIGDAMISGSVDNMEKYKYMMGQAHAYYKISQDISNLLNEKEQKDEKGTVIKLDPKS' A
#
# COMPACT_ATOMS: atom_id res chain seq x y z
N MET A 1 14.38 -14.85 -5.53
CA MET A 1 13.05 -14.25 -5.57
C MET A 1 13.11 -13.02 -6.44
N ASP A 2 12.22 -12.90 -7.39
CA ASP A 2 12.30 -11.76 -8.28
C ASP A 2 11.67 -10.52 -7.64
N GLU A 3 11.86 -9.41 -8.30
CA GLU A 3 11.40 -8.13 -7.78
C GLU A 3 9.90 -8.09 -7.54
N LEU A 4 9.17 -8.59 -8.50
CA LEU A 4 7.72 -8.54 -8.40
C LEU A 4 7.21 -9.36 -7.23
N THR A 5 7.80 -10.51 -7.03
CA THR A 5 7.41 -11.36 -5.90
C THR A 5 7.73 -10.68 -4.59
N MET A 6 8.88 -10.02 -4.51
CA MET A 6 9.25 -9.31 -3.30
C MET A 6 8.30 -8.16 -3.01
N ILE A 7 7.94 -7.42 -4.04
CA ILE A 7 7.04 -6.30 -3.86
C ILE A 7 5.65 -6.76 -3.44
N THR A 8 5.18 -7.83 -4.04
CA THR A 8 3.87 -8.37 -3.71
C THR A 8 3.85 -8.83 -2.26
N ARG A 9 4.94 -9.43 -1.82
CA ARG A 9 5.03 -9.89 -0.46
C ARG A 9 5.06 -8.73 0.51
N LEU A 10 5.78 -7.68 0.16
CA LEU A 10 5.83 -6.50 0.98
C LEU A 10 4.45 -5.87 1.11
N GLN A 11 3.72 -5.81 0.00
CA GLN A 11 2.36 -5.28 0.05
C GLN A 11 1.48 -6.08 0.99
N LYS A 12 1.61 -7.39 0.94
CA LYS A 12 0.83 -8.24 1.80
C LYS A 12 1.17 -7.98 3.26
N ASP A 13 2.45 -7.87 3.57
CA ASP A 13 2.89 -7.63 4.93
C ASP A 13 2.38 -6.28 5.43
N LEU A 14 2.45 -5.27 4.60
CA LEU A 14 1.97 -3.95 4.97
C LEU A 14 0.48 -3.96 5.24
N LYS A 15 -0.25 -4.69 4.42
CA LYS A 15 -1.69 -4.78 4.58
C LYS A 15 -2.04 -5.47 5.89
N GLU A 16 -1.32 -6.53 6.19
CA GLU A 16 -1.55 -7.25 7.44
C GLU A 16 -1.23 -6.38 8.65
N SER A 17 -0.14 -5.62 8.56
CA SER A 17 0.22 -4.73 9.65
C SER A 17 -0.84 -3.67 9.86
N TYR A 18 -1.33 -3.10 8.77
CA TYR A 18 -2.38 -2.10 8.84
C TYR A 18 -3.64 -2.70 9.49
N GLN A 19 -3.97 -3.90 9.09
CA GLN A 19 -5.16 -4.57 9.60
C GLN A 19 -5.03 -4.90 11.09
N GLN A 20 -3.85 -5.30 11.52
CA GLN A 20 -3.61 -5.59 12.92
C GLN A 20 -3.78 -4.35 13.77
N ILE A 21 -3.33 -3.21 13.27
CA ILE A 21 -3.52 -1.96 13.99
C ILE A 21 -5.01 -1.63 14.11
N GLY A 22 -5.74 -1.79 13.02
CA GLY A 22 -7.17 -1.56 13.04
C GLY A 22 -7.88 -2.47 14.01
N ASP A 23 -7.51 -3.74 14.01
CA ASP A 23 -8.11 -4.70 14.92
C ASP A 23 -7.84 -4.34 16.37
N ALA A 24 -6.63 -3.90 16.66
CA ALA A 24 -6.27 -3.51 18.00
C ALA A 24 -7.09 -2.31 18.45
N MET A 25 -7.32 -1.36 17.54
CA MET A 25 -8.10 -0.18 17.88
C MET A 25 -9.55 -0.54 18.14
N ILE A 26 -10.09 -1.44 17.33
CA ILE A 26 -11.47 -1.84 17.47
C ILE A 26 -11.68 -2.69 18.74
N SER A 27 -10.72 -3.50 19.06
CA SER A 27 -10.87 -4.42 20.19
C SER A 27 -10.75 -3.73 21.55
N GLY A 28 -10.44 -2.45 21.56
CA GLY A 28 -10.36 -1.73 22.81
C GLY A 28 -9.00 -1.74 23.46
N SER A 29 -7.98 -2.13 22.70
CA SER A 29 -6.61 -2.08 23.23
C SER A 29 -6.15 -0.66 23.43
N VAL A 30 -6.85 0.28 22.80
CA VAL A 30 -6.46 1.68 22.87
C VAL A 30 -7.24 2.36 23.97
N ASP A 31 -6.56 2.74 25.02
CA ASP A 31 -7.23 3.27 26.18
C ASP A 31 -6.89 4.72 26.49
N ASN A 32 -6.14 5.38 25.65
CA ASN A 32 -5.89 6.80 25.85
C ASN A 32 -5.59 7.46 24.52
N MET A 33 -5.63 8.78 24.54
CA MET A 33 -5.49 9.56 23.31
C MET A 33 -4.11 9.48 22.71
N GLU A 34 -3.09 9.41 23.52
CA GLU A 34 -1.74 9.32 23.00
C GLU A 34 -1.52 8.03 22.23
N LYS A 35 -2.01 6.94 22.80
CA LYS A 35 -1.89 5.65 22.16
C LYS A 35 -2.71 5.65 20.87
N TYR A 36 -3.88 6.25 20.90
CA TYR A 36 -4.73 6.36 19.73
C TYR A 36 -4.00 7.10 18.60
N LYS A 37 -3.43 8.25 18.92
CA LYS A 37 -2.74 9.05 17.93
C LYS A 37 -1.54 8.31 17.36
N TYR A 38 -0.82 7.61 18.21
CA TYR A 38 0.32 6.84 17.77
C TYR A 38 -0.09 5.77 16.76
N MET A 39 -1.15 5.04 17.10
CA MET A 39 -1.62 3.97 16.24
C MET A 39 -2.20 4.50 14.95
N MET A 40 -2.87 5.64 15.00
CA MET A 40 -3.37 6.27 13.79
C MET A 40 -2.23 6.69 12.89
N GLY A 41 -1.15 7.21 13.48
CA GLY A 41 0.03 7.57 12.70
C GLY A 41 0.64 6.37 12.02
N GLN A 42 0.73 5.26 12.74
CA GLN A 42 1.24 4.03 12.14
C GLN A 42 0.35 3.56 11.01
N ALA A 43 -0.97 3.59 11.23
CA ALA A 43 -1.90 3.14 10.20
C ALA A 43 -1.78 4.00 8.95
N HIS A 44 -1.67 5.31 9.15
CA HIS A 44 -1.51 6.21 8.01
C HIS A 44 -0.23 5.92 7.25
N ALA A 45 0.86 5.66 7.96
CA ALA A 45 2.13 5.38 7.32
C ALA A 45 2.06 4.09 6.50
N TYR A 46 1.49 3.05 7.06
CA TYR A 46 1.35 1.79 6.34
C TYR A 46 0.46 1.95 5.12
N TYR A 47 -0.61 2.70 5.29
CA TYR A 47 -1.54 2.92 4.18
C TYR A 47 -0.86 3.68 3.06
N LYS A 48 -0.13 4.73 3.42
CA LYS A 48 0.54 5.53 2.40
C LYS A 48 1.58 4.72 1.64
N ILE A 49 2.36 3.93 2.36
CA ILE A 49 3.37 3.11 1.70
C ILE A 49 2.71 2.09 0.79
N SER A 50 1.61 1.49 1.24
CA SER A 50 0.88 0.55 0.40
C SER A 50 0.38 1.21 -0.87
N GLN A 51 -0.13 2.43 -0.75
CA GLN A 51 -0.61 3.17 -1.90
C GLN A 51 0.53 3.50 -2.86
N ASP A 52 1.66 3.90 -2.30
CA ASP A 52 2.80 4.23 -3.15
C ASP A 52 3.26 3.01 -3.93
N ILE A 53 3.28 1.86 -3.29
CA ILE A 53 3.69 0.63 -3.97
C ILE A 53 2.68 0.28 -5.06
N SER A 54 1.39 0.39 -4.76
CA SER A 54 0.36 0.11 -5.75
C SER A 54 0.48 1.03 -6.94
N ASN A 55 0.76 2.31 -6.67
CA ASN A 55 0.90 3.27 -7.76
C ASN A 55 2.11 2.95 -8.62
N LEU A 56 3.21 2.55 -7.99
CA LEU A 56 4.40 2.19 -8.75
C LEU A 56 4.15 0.96 -9.61
N LEU A 57 3.42 -0.01 -9.09
CA LEU A 57 3.11 -1.20 -9.85
C LEU A 57 2.20 -0.86 -11.03
N ASN A 58 1.24 0.01 -10.79
CA ASN A 58 0.36 0.44 -11.87
C ASN A 58 1.13 1.18 -12.95
N GLU A 59 2.05 2.04 -12.53
CA GLU A 59 2.86 2.75 -13.50
C GLU A 59 3.68 1.80 -14.35
N LYS A 60 4.23 0.79 -13.71
CA LYS A 60 5.02 -0.17 -14.44
C LYS A 60 4.17 -0.93 -15.45
N GLU A 61 3.00 -1.33 -15.04
CA GLU A 61 2.09 -2.03 -15.93
C GLU A 61 1.67 -1.16 -17.10
N GLN A 62 1.35 0.10 -16.81
CA GLN A 62 0.97 1.01 -17.86
C GLN A 62 2.09 1.26 -18.83
N LYS A 63 3.30 1.34 -18.31
CA LYS A 63 4.44 1.52 -19.15
C LYS A 63 4.63 0.35 -20.09
N ASP A 64 4.49 -0.85 -19.57
CA ASP A 64 4.61 -2.04 -20.40
C ASP A 64 3.52 -2.07 -21.45
N GLU A 65 2.32 -1.70 -21.07
CA GLU A 65 1.20 -1.64 -22.00
C GLU A 65 1.44 -0.58 -23.06
N LYS A 66 1.97 0.53 -22.65
CA LYS A 66 2.23 1.60 -23.59
C LYS A 66 3.29 1.19 -24.59
N GLY A 67 4.24 0.42 -24.13
CA GLY A 67 5.23 -0.10 -25.04
C GLY A 67 4.59 -0.93 -26.11
N THR A 68 3.42 -1.46 -25.82
CA THR A 68 2.72 -2.32 -26.77
C THR A 68 1.67 -1.55 -27.56
N VAL A 69 0.94 -0.69 -26.90
CA VAL A 69 -0.16 -0.01 -27.54
C VAL A 69 -0.02 1.45 -27.62
N ILE A 70 1.16 1.90 -27.52
CA ILE A 70 1.38 3.31 -27.51
C ILE A 70 0.76 4.03 -28.66
N LYS A 71 0.64 3.40 -29.76
CA LYS A 71 0.06 4.06 -30.86
C LYS A 71 -1.39 4.32 -30.64
N LEU A 72 -1.98 3.66 -29.73
CA LEU A 72 -3.39 3.83 -29.52
C LEU A 72 -3.71 4.97 -28.61
N ASP A 73 -2.70 5.52 -28.02
CA ASP A 73 -2.97 6.53 -27.08
C ASP A 73 -2.47 7.82 -27.54
N PRO A 74 -3.11 8.35 -28.45
CA PRO A 74 -2.67 9.57 -29.06
C PRO A 74 -2.74 10.68 -28.15
N LYS A 75 -3.73 10.83 -27.54
CA LYS A 75 -3.88 11.91 -26.89
C LYS A 75 -3.37 11.85 -25.69
N SER A 76 -3.21 10.92 -25.41
CA SER A 76 -2.78 10.86 -24.14
C SER A 76 -1.66 11.42 -23.98
#